data_a481160ddeaab0f07df488c3063a303a
#
_entry.id   a481160ddeaab0f07df488c3063a303a
#
_cell.length_a   1.000
_cell.length_b   1.000
_cell.length_c   1.000
_cell.angle_alpha   90.00
_cell.angle_beta   90.00
_cell.angle_gamma   90.00
#
_symmetry.space_group_name_H-M   'P 1'
#
loop_
_entity.id
_entity.type
_entity.pdbx_description
1 polymer ?
#
loop_
_entity_poly.entity_id
_entity_poly.type
_entity_poly.pdbx_seq_one_letter_code
_entity_poly.pdbx_strand_id
1 'polypeptide(L)'
;MQTRYAFLDVYRGIIVLLMIEGHVLRELLIPAWKETPAFGIHELIHGITGPGFLFGAGITFGISAQRRWPEFLRLTPALIRRTGRIILLILIGYALHLPFLSLTKMLRETTPQGWNSFFGFDVLQCIGFSLLVVQFLILVLRKERLFVMALFILIPAVLLVTPVVWNRAGDFELSAAVSMAVQGTTGSVYPLFPYSAFLFAGGLASYEFMKSANAGKEHSFIRQLTTAGILLILLGAVFEIVPASIYSYGDFWHSSPNFMLMKLGGLFLLMGGGWLLEHRSHASPRWIVLIGTESLFVYVTHLLILYGSVVNAEIHLSALWSGSLGLISALALSVFFTIILYLSARCWNILKLNHRVIAQSVMWWMIVVFGLEFLTRPY
;
A
#
# COMPACT_ATOMS: atom_id res chain seq x y z
N MET A 1 -0.21 4.49 28.74
CA MET A 1 -0.05 4.85 27.32
C MET A 1 0.59 3.68 26.59
N GLN A 2 0.00 3.18 25.50
CA GLN A 2 0.66 2.14 24.70
C GLN A 2 1.86 2.78 24.00
N THR A 3 3.05 2.20 24.16
CA THR A 3 4.26 2.65 23.49
C THR A 3 4.07 2.58 21.97
N ARG A 4 4.12 3.72 21.31
CA ARG A 4 4.10 3.85 19.87
C ARG A 4 5.54 3.69 19.37
N TYR A 5 5.76 2.85 18.40
CA TYR A 5 7.07 2.64 17.80
C TYR A 5 7.29 3.67 16.68
N ALA A 6 8.06 4.70 16.95
CA ALA A 6 8.26 5.83 16.03
C ALA A 6 8.96 5.41 14.73
N PHE A 7 9.83 4.40 14.76
CA PHE A 7 10.49 3.90 13.54
C PHE A 7 9.50 3.38 12.48
N LEU A 8 8.31 2.89 12.88
CA LEU A 8 7.27 2.49 11.93
C LEU A 8 6.66 3.69 11.22
N ASP A 9 6.55 4.82 11.90
CA ASP A 9 6.07 6.05 11.28
C ASP A 9 7.17 6.66 10.39
N VAL A 10 8.45 6.55 10.77
CA VAL A 10 9.60 6.90 9.91
C VAL A 10 9.59 6.06 8.64
N TYR A 11 9.47 4.72 8.77
CA TYR A 11 9.37 3.80 7.64
C TYR A 11 8.25 4.20 6.67
N ARG A 12 7.03 4.43 7.19
CA ARG A 12 5.90 4.86 6.37
C ARG A 12 6.15 6.22 5.71
N GLY A 13 6.75 7.15 6.45
CA GLY A 13 7.11 8.47 5.92
C GLY A 13 8.05 8.35 4.73
N ILE A 14 9.07 7.51 4.79
CA ILE A 14 9.98 7.23 3.68
C ILE A 14 9.22 6.65 2.48
N ILE A 15 8.34 5.65 2.70
CA ILE A 15 7.53 5.07 1.63
C ILE A 15 6.64 6.12 0.97
N VAL A 16 6.02 7.02 1.75
CA VAL A 16 5.19 8.12 1.21
C VAL A 16 6.02 9.10 0.38
N LEU A 17 7.22 9.45 0.83
CA LEU A 17 8.10 10.35 0.09
C LEU A 17 8.52 9.76 -1.26
N LEU A 18 8.95 8.49 -1.25
CA LEU A 18 9.25 7.75 -2.47
C LEU A 18 8.03 7.69 -3.40
N MET A 19 6.84 7.42 -2.88
CA MET A 19 5.61 7.38 -3.66
C MET A 19 5.32 8.71 -4.36
N ILE A 20 5.39 9.84 -3.63
CA ILE A 20 5.10 11.17 -4.20
C ILE A 20 6.10 11.47 -5.32
N GLU A 21 7.39 11.29 -5.07
CA GLU A 21 8.44 11.56 -6.03
C GLU A 21 8.29 10.67 -7.26
N GLY A 22 8.11 9.36 -7.08
CA GLY A 22 7.95 8.41 -8.19
C GLY A 22 6.71 8.69 -9.05
N HIS A 23 5.58 9.05 -8.46
CA HIS A 23 4.38 9.41 -9.21
C HIS A 23 4.56 10.70 -10.00
N VAL A 24 5.17 11.73 -9.40
CA VAL A 24 5.45 13.00 -10.10
C VAL A 24 6.38 12.78 -11.29
N LEU A 25 7.50 12.07 -11.10
CA LEU A 25 8.43 11.83 -12.18
C LEU A 25 7.83 10.93 -13.28
N ARG A 26 7.16 9.84 -12.89
CA ARG A 26 6.51 8.94 -13.83
C ARG A 26 5.48 9.65 -14.70
N GLU A 27 4.70 10.55 -14.12
CA GLU A 27 3.62 11.23 -14.82
C GLU A 27 4.11 12.42 -15.65
N LEU A 28 4.92 13.29 -15.08
CA LEU A 28 5.18 14.61 -15.66
C LEU A 28 6.46 14.69 -16.49
N LEU A 29 7.39 13.73 -16.35
CA LEU A 29 8.68 13.75 -17.05
C LEU A 29 8.49 13.48 -18.55
N ILE A 30 9.23 14.20 -19.40
CA ILE A 30 9.22 13.99 -20.85
C ILE A 30 9.66 12.57 -21.21
N PRO A 31 9.13 11.98 -22.31
CA PRO A 31 9.43 10.60 -22.72
C PRO A 31 10.92 10.32 -22.87
N ALA A 32 11.70 11.25 -23.41
CA ALA A 32 13.14 11.08 -23.61
C ALA A 32 13.93 10.73 -22.33
N TRP A 33 13.50 11.21 -21.17
CA TRP A 33 14.10 10.82 -19.88
C TRP A 33 13.64 9.45 -19.41
N LYS A 34 12.39 9.07 -19.72
CA LYS A 34 11.81 7.77 -19.32
C LYS A 34 12.47 6.59 -20.06
N GLU A 35 13.08 6.83 -21.21
CA GLU A 35 13.82 5.81 -21.96
C GLU A 35 15.27 5.61 -21.49
N THR A 36 15.73 6.38 -20.49
CA THR A 36 17.10 6.29 -20.00
C THR A 36 17.29 5.13 -19.01
N PRO A 37 18.48 4.50 -18.95
CA PRO A 37 18.80 3.49 -17.93
C PRO A 37 18.66 4.04 -16.50
N ALA A 38 18.92 5.33 -16.28
CA ALA A 38 18.74 5.97 -14.98
C ALA A 38 17.27 5.95 -14.52
N PHE A 39 16.33 6.16 -15.44
CA PHE A 39 14.90 6.03 -15.13
C PHE A 39 14.51 4.57 -14.86
N GLY A 40 15.12 3.60 -15.53
CA GLY A 40 14.92 2.18 -15.22
C GLY A 40 15.34 1.84 -13.78
N ILE A 41 16.45 2.38 -13.27
CA ILE A 41 16.87 2.23 -11.87
C ILE A 41 15.87 2.93 -10.92
N HIS A 42 15.41 4.11 -11.28
CA HIS A 42 14.38 4.84 -10.55
C HIS A 42 13.10 4.00 -10.42
N GLU A 43 12.59 3.43 -11.51
CA GLU A 43 11.41 2.55 -11.51
C GLU A 43 11.60 1.31 -10.62
N LEU A 44 12.81 0.72 -10.61
CA LEU A 44 13.14 -0.38 -9.74
C LEU A 44 13.00 -0.01 -8.26
N ILE A 45 13.52 1.17 -7.87
CA ILE A 45 13.45 1.68 -6.50
C ILE A 45 11.99 2.00 -6.13
N HIS A 46 11.27 2.67 -7.02
CA HIS A 46 9.86 3.03 -6.76
C HIS A 46 8.90 1.84 -6.81
N GLY A 47 9.27 0.75 -7.46
CA GLY A 47 8.53 -0.51 -7.47
C GLY A 47 8.32 -1.16 -6.09
N ILE A 48 9.01 -0.66 -5.04
CA ILE A 48 8.80 -1.14 -3.65
C ILE A 48 7.75 -0.33 -2.87
N THR A 49 7.22 0.77 -3.40
CA THR A 49 6.32 1.67 -2.64
C THR A 49 4.99 1.00 -2.28
N GLY A 50 4.28 0.43 -3.24
CA GLY A 50 3.05 -0.32 -2.99
C GLY A 50 3.25 -1.52 -2.05
N PRO A 51 4.21 -2.44 -2.35
CA PRO A 51 4.65 -3.46 -1.41
C PRO A 51 4.99 -2.94 -0.01
N GLY A 52 5.61 -1.76 0.07
CA GLY A 52 5.96 -1.10 1.33
C GLY A 52 4.75 -0.68 2.16
N PHE A 53 3.72 -0.14 1.54
CA PHE A 53 2.45 0.15 2.23
C PHE A 53 1.78 -1.12 2.76
N LEU A 54 1.74 -2.19 1.95
CA LEU A 54 1.20 -3.49 2.34
C LEU A 54 1.95 -4.08 3.53
N PHE A 55 3.27 -4.11 3.47
CA PHE A 55 4.12 -4.61 4.55
C PHE A 55 3.93 -3.79 5.83
N GLY A 56 3.95 -2.45 5.74
CA GLY A 56 3.72 -1.56 6.87
C GLY A 56 2.32 -1.71 7.49
N ALA A 57 1.29 -1.95 6.67
CA ALA A 57 -0.07 -2.24 7.14
C ALA A 57 -0.11 -3.57 7.90
N GLY A 58 0.53 -4.61 7.37
CA GLY A 58 0.66 -5.92 8.00
C GLY A 58 1.34 -5.85 9.37
N ILE A 59 2.47 -5.14 9.48
CA ILE A 59 3.16 -4.93 10.77
C ILE A 59 2.26 -4.24 11.78
N THR A 60 1.62 -3.16 11.40
CA THR A 60 0.78 -2.37 12.30
C THR A 60 -0.42 -3.15 12.79
N PHE A 61 -1.07 -3.87 11.86
CA PHE A 61 -2.19 -4.73 12.20
C PHE A 61 -1.74 -5.85 13.15
N GLY A 62 -0.63 -6.53 12.85
CA GLY A 62 -0.11 -7.62 13.64
C GLY A 62 0.29 -7.20 15.06
N ILE A 63 0.96 -6.05 15.24
CA ILE A 63 1.24 -5.48 16.57
C ILE A 63 -0.07 -5.20 17.34
N SER A 64 -1.07 -4.62 16.66
CA SER A 64 -2.37 -4.36 17.28
C SER A 64 -3.10 -5.65 17.67
N ALA A 65 -3.01 -6.69 16.84
CA ALA A 65 -3.62 -7.98 17.10
C ALA A 65 -2.97 -8.66 18.30
N GLN A 66 -1.64 -8.73 18.36
CA GLN A 66 -0.93 -9.37 19.48
C GLN A 66 -1.20 -8.69 20.82
N ARG A 67 -1.23 -7.36 20.85
CA ARG A 67 -1.51 -6.60 22.07
C ARG A 67 -2.94 -6.82 22.62
N ARG A 68 -3.87 -7.21 21.75
CA ARG A 68 -5.29 -7.35 22.08
C ARG A 68 -5.89 -8.63 21.52
N TRP A 69 -5.11 -9.71 21.50
CA TRP A 69 -5.49 -10.98 20.89
C TRP A 69 -6.90 -11.48 21.30
N PRO A 70 -7.30 -11.46 22.61
CA PRO A 70 -8.64 -11.88 23.00
C PRO A 70 -9.78 -11.07 22.36
N GLU A 71 -9.55 -9.79 22.05
CA GLU A 71 -10.56 -8.94 21.41
C GLU A 71 -10.75 -9.28 19.92
N PHE A 72 -9.76 -9.94 19.31
CA PHE A 72 -9.83 -10.38 17.92
C PHE A 72 -10.56 -11.72 17.77
N LEU A 73 -10.70 -12.49 18.83
CA LEU A 73 -11.31 -13.83 18.82
C LEU A 73 -12.82 -13.80 18.97
N ARG A 74 -13.44 -12.67 19.24
CA ARG A 74 -14.87 -12.53 19.54
C ARG A 74 -15.49 -11.43 18.69
N LEU A 75 -16.78 -11.58 18.37
CA LEU A 75 -17.59 -10.54 17.75
C LEU A 75 -17.88 -9.43 18.75
N THR A 76 -16.92 -8.56 18.94
CA THR A 76 -16.99 -7.43 19.88
C THR A 76 -17.26 -6.13 19.12
N PRO A 77 -17.77 -5.07 19.77
CA PRO A 77 -17.86 -3.74 19.17
C PRO A 77 -16.50 -3.21 18.66
N ALA A 78 -15.40 -3.66 19.27
CA ALA A 78 -14.05 -3.33 18.81
C ALA A 78 -13.73 -3.99 17.45
N LEU A 79 -14.13 -5.24 17.25
CA LEU A 79 -13.99 -5.94 15.97
C LEU A 79 -14.83 -5.26 14.89
N ILE A 80 -16.10 -4.94 15.18
CA ILE A 80 -16.99 -4.27 14.24
C ILE A 80 -16.41 -2.92 13.80
N ARG A 81 -15.95 -2.10 14.75
CA ARG A 81 -15.30 -0.81 14.43
C ARG A 81 -14.03 -0.97 13.59
N ARG A 82 -13.27 -2.05 13.80
CA ARG A 82 -12.06 -2.34 13.01
C ARG A 82 -12.44 -2.77 11.61
N THR A 83 -13.36 -3.72 11.46
CA THR A 83 -13.87 -4.15 10.15
C THR A 83 -14.46 -2.95 9.39
N GLY A 84 -15.21 -2.09 10.05
CA GLY A 84 -15.74 -0.86 9.44
C GLY A 84 -14.63 0.07 8.91
N ARG A 85 -13.49 0.18 9.60
CA ARG A 85 -12.34 0.96 9.10
C ARG A 85 -11.65 0.29 7.90
N ILE A 86 -11.58 -1.04 7.88
CA ILE A 86 -11.04 -1.78 6.73
C ILE A 86 -11.97 -1.62 5.52
N ILE A 87 -13.27 -1.74 5.72
CA ILE A 87 -14.28 -1.52 4.66
C ILE A 87 -14.19 -0.08 4.14
N LEU A 88 -14.10 0.91 5.04
CA LEU A 88 -13.92 2.31 4.63
C LEU A 88 -12.66 2.52 3.78
N LEU A 89 -11.55 1.85 4.09
CA LEU A 89 -10.33 1.89 3.28
C LEU A 89 -10.59 1.36 1.86
N ILE A 90 -11.29 0.23 1.74
CA ILE A 90 -11.68 -0.36 0.44
C ILE A 90 -12.59 0.61 -0.32
N LEU A 91 -13.58 1.20 0.35
CA LEU A 91 -14.50 2.15 -0.27
C LEU A 91 -13.80 3.43 -0.75
N ILE A 92 -12.82 3.94 0.00
CA ILE A 92 -11.98 5.06 -0.45
C ILE A 92 -11.22 4.68 -1.72
N GLY A 93 -10.64 3.48 -1.76
CA GLY A 93 -9.96 2.98 -2.95
C GLY A 93 -10.88 2.96 -4.18
N TYR A 94 -12.10 2.43 -4.05
CA TYR A 94 -13.07 2.45 -5.15
C TYR A 94 -13.59 3.85 -5.48
N ALA A 95 -13.76 4.73 -4.49
CA ALA A 95 -14.19 6.10 -4.71
C ALA A 95 -13.20 6.92 -5.56
N LEU A 96 -11.90 6.63 -5.44
CA LEU A 96 -10.85 7.24 -6.29
C LEU A 96 -10.93 6.81 -7.76
N HIS A 97 -11.54 5.65 -8.05
CA HIS A 97 -11.67 5.09 -9.39
C HIS A 97 -13.10 5.20 -9.97
N LEU A 98 -13.98 5.98 -9.34
CA LEU A 98 -15.33 6.18 -9.87
C LEU A 98 -15.27 6.83 -11.27
N PRO A 99 -15.97 6.26 -12.28
CA PRO A 99 -16.04 6.88 -13.60
C PRO A 99 -16.94 8.12 -13.64
N PHE A 100 -17.97 8.15 -12.78
CA PHE A 100 -18.93 9.24 -12.69
C PHE A 100 -19.35 9.51 -11.25
N LEU A 101 -19.65 10.77 -10.91
CA LEU A 101 -20.25 11.17 -9.63
C LEU A 101 -21.80 11.08 -9.68
N SER A 102 -22.34 10.06 -10.32
CA SER A 102 -23.76 9.75 -10.39
C SER A 102 -23.92 8.24 -10.56
N LEU A 103 -24.63 7.60 -9.64
CA LEU A 103 -24.91 6.17 -9.70
C LEU A 103 -25.71 5.82 -10.97
N THR A 104 -26.71 6.63 -11.31
CA THR A 104 -27.54 6.41 -12.50
C THR A 104 -26.69 6.45 -13.78
N LYS A 105 -25.82 7.46 -13.89
CA LYS A 105 -24.91 7.58 -15.02
C LYS A 105 -23.88 6.44 -15.05
N MET A 106 -23.32 6.09 -13.89
CA MET A 106 -22.38 4.98 -13.76
C MET A 106 -23.01 3.66 -14.27
N LEU A 107 -24.24 3.36 -13.89
CA LEU A 107 -24.90 2.10 -14.29
C LEU A 107 -25.31 2.08 -15.77
N ARG A 108 -25.54 3.23 -16.40
CA ARG A 108 -26.04 3.31 -17.78
C ARG A 108 -24.97 3.57 -18.82
N GLU A 109 -23.94 4.35 -18.49
CA GLU A 109 -22.96 4.84 -19.47
C GLU A 109 -21.54 4.29 -19.27
N THR A 110 -21.27 3.57 -18.17
CA THR A 110 -19.94 3.02 -17.97
C THR A 110 -19.64 1.95 -19.02
N THR A 111 -18.59 2.20 -19.80
CA THR A 111 -18.08 1.24 -20.79
C THR A 111 -17.46 0.02 -20.09
N PRO A 112 -17.27 -1.13 -20.79
CA PRO A 112 -16.53 -2.26 -20.22
C PRO A 112 -15.14 -1.87 -19.71
N GLN A 113 -14.44 -0.97 -20.38
CA GLN A 113 -13.14 -0.44 -19.95
C GLN A 113 -13.26 0.41 -18.68
N GLY A 114 -14.33 1.20 -18.58
CA GLY A 114 -14.63 1.99 -17.37
C GLY A 114 -14.94 1.10 -16.17
N TRP A 115 -15.64 -0.02 -16.35
CA TRP A 115 -15.85 -1.02 -15.30
C TRP A 115 -14.54 -1.71 -14.90
N ASN A 116 -13.68 -2.02 -15.87
CA ASN A 116 -12.36 -2.57 -15.56
C ASN A 116 -11.53 -1.59 -14.72
N SER A 117 -11.52 -0.30 -15.09
CA SER A 117 -10.84 0.72 -14.29
C SER A 117 -11.43 0.87 -12.88
N PHE A 118 -12.76 0.83 -12.74
CA PHE A 118 -13.43 0.90 -11.44
C PHE A 118 -13.10 -0.30 -10.55
N PHE A 119 -13.14 -1.51 -11.09
CA PHE A 119 -12.79 -2.73 -10.35
C PHE A 119 -11.28 -2.95 -10.23
N GLY A 120 -10.45 -2.15 -10.88
CA GLY A 120 -9.01 -2.21 -10.79
C GLY A 120 -8.52 -2.12 -9.35
N PHE A 121 -7.67 -3.08 -8.96
CA PHE A 121 -7.08 -3.08 -7.63
C PHE A 121 -5.87 -2.15 -7.57
N ASP A 122 -5.98 -1.14 -6.74
CA ASP A 122 -4.88 -0.31 -6.29
C ASP A 122 -4.47 -0.73 -4.86
N VAL A 123 -3.48 -0.06 -4.30
CA VAL A 123 -2.90 -0.43 -3.00
C VAL A 123 -3.92 -0.44 -1.86
N LEU A 124 -4.92 0.47 -1.87
CA LEU A 124 -5.94 0.54 -0.80
C LEU A 124 -6.87 -0.68 -0.80
N GLN A 125 -7.35 -1.10 -1.97
CA GLN A 125 -8.17 -2.31 -2.10
C GLN A 125 -7.36 -3.53 -1.68
N CYS A 126 -6.12 -3.66 -2.18
CA CYS A 126 -5.25 -4.78 -1.83
C CYS A 126 -4.97 -4.86 -0.32
N ILE A 127 -4.66 -3.73 0.34
CA ILE A 127 -4.50 -3.68 1.80
C ILE A 127 -5.78 -4.10 2.49
N GLY A 128 -6.93 -3.53 2.10
CA GLY A 128 -8.20 -3.78 2.75
C GLY A 128 -8.62 -5.25 2.67
N PHE A 129 -8.62 -5.84 1.49
CA PHE A 129 -8.97 -7.25 1.31
C PHE A 129 -7.97 -8.19 2.00
N SER A 130 -6.66 -7.90 1.92
CA SER A 130 -5.65 -8.70 2.63
C SER A 130 -5.82 -8.62 4.16
N LEU A 131 -6.19 -7.45 4.71
CA LEU A 131 -6.51 -7.30 6.13
C LEU A 131 -7.77 -8.07 6.55
N LEU A 132 -8.79 -8.14 5.68
CA LEU A 132 -9.97 -8.99 5.93
C LEU A 132 -9.58 -10.47 5.99
N VAL A 133 -8.71 -10.92 5.07
CA VAL A 133 -8.19 -12.30 5.09
C VAL A 133 -7.45 -12.58 6.40
N VAL A 134 -6.53 -11.70 6.81
CA VAL A 134 -5.77 -11.86 8.07
C VAL A 134 -6.70 -11.86 9.28
N GLN A 135 -7.70 -10.97 9.32
CA GLN A 135 -8.69 -10.92 10.39
C GLN A 135 -9.53 -12.20 10.43
N PHE A 136 -9.95 -12.71 9.28
CA PHE A 136 -10.67 -13.99 9.17
C PHE A 136 -9.82 -15.17 9.66
N LEU A 137 -8.55 -15.24 9.28
CA LEU A 137 -7.62 -16.27 9.77
C LEU A 137 -7.51 -16.26 11.31
N ILE A 138 -7.43 -15.08 11.94
CA ILE A 138 -7.40 -14.99 13.42
C ILE A 138 -8.67 -15.57 14.03
N LEU A 139 -9.85 -15.24 13.48
CA LEU A 139 -11.15 -15.72 13.95
C LEU A 139 -11.30 -17.24 13.83
N VAL A 140 -10.80 -17.83 12.75
CA VAL A 140 -10.91 -19.27 12.46
C VAL A 140 -9.86 -20.07 13.25
N LEU A 141 -8.60 -19.66 13.17
CA LEU A 141 -7.50 -20.42 13.78
C LEU A 141 -7.43 -20.26 15.30
N ARG A 142 -7.86 -19.12 15.83
CA ARG A 142 -8.01 -18.79 17.27
C ARG A 142 -6.73 -18.91 18.12
N LYS A 143 -5.71 -19.61 17.65
CA LYS A 143 -4.41 -19.81 18.31
C LYS A 143 -3.35 -19.01 17.57
N GLU A 144 -2.62 -18.18 18.31
CA GLU A 144 -1.57 -17.32 17.76
C GLU A 144 -0.51 -18.11 16.99
N ARG A 145 -0.10 -19.28 17.51
CA ARG A 145 0.86 -20.17 16.85
C ARG A 145 0.36 -20.65 15.49
N LEU A 146 -0.92 -21.05 15.39
CA LEU A 146 -1.50 -21.50 14.12
C LEU A 146 -1.62 -20.36 13.12
N PHE A 147 -1.95 -19.17 13.60
CA PHE A 147 -1.99 -17.96 12.77
C PHE A 147 -0.62 -17.63 12.18
N VAL A 148 0.44 -17.64 13.00
CA VAL A 148 1.81 -17.41 12.55
C VAL A 148 2.25 -18.46 11.52
N MET A 149 1.93 -19.75 11.78
CA MET A 149 2.21 -20.83 10.82
C MET A 149 1.45 -20.63 9.50
N ALA A 150 0.19 -20.20 9.57
CA ALA A 150 -0.59 -19.91 8.37
C ALA A 150 0.04 -18.79 7.53
N LEU A 151 0.47 -17.68 8.15
CA LEU A 151 1.18 -16.61 7.44
C LEU A 151 2.48 -17.10 6.82
N PHE A 152 3.26 -17.91 7.56
CA PHE A 152 4.52 -18.48 7.06
C PHE A 152 4.31 -19.36 5.83
N ILE A 153 3.20 -20.10 5.74
CA ILE A 153 2.85 -20.94 4.59
C ILE A 153 2.25 -20.09 3.46
N LEU A 154 1.40 -19.12 3.77
CA LEU A 154 0.71 -18.31 2.78
C LEU A 154 1.66 -17.39 1.99
N ILE A 155 2.71 -16.87 2.59
CA ILE A 155 3.68 -16.02 1.90
C ILE A 155 4.27 -16.74 0.68
N PRO A 156 5.00 -17.86 0.82
CA PRO A 156 5.55 -18.57 -0.35
C PRO A 156 4.44 -19.13 -1.25
N ALA A 157 3.31 -19.57 -0.71
CA ALA A 157 2.20 -20.10 -1.51
C ALA A 157 1.66 -19.02 -2.47
N VAL A 158 1.40 -17.81 -2.00
CA VAL A 158 0.95 -16.69 -2.83
C VAL A 158 1.98 -16.35 -3.90
N LEU A 159 3.26 -16.25 -3.53
CA LEU A 159 4.32 -15.92 -4.48
C LEU A 159 4.48 -16.98 -5.57
N LEU A 160 4.51 -18.27 -5.18
CA LEU A 160 4.70 -19.38 -6.13
C LEU A 160 3.47 -19.63 -7.01
N VAL A 161 2.26 -19.39 -6.50
CA VAL A 161 1.03 -19.59 -7.28
C VAL A 161 0.76 -18.42 -8.24
N THR A 162 1.33 -17.24 -7.99
CA THR A 162 1.08 -16.03 -8.80
C THR A 162 1.26 -16.23 -10.29
N PRO A 163 2.39 -16.78 -10.82
CA PRO A 163 2.55 -16.96 -12.27
C PRO A 163 1.45 -17.86 -12.86
N VAL A 164 1.03 -18.90 -12.12
CA VAL A 164 -0.03 -19.81 -12.55
C VAL A 164 -1.37 -19.09 -12.60
N VAL A 165 -1.72 -18.31 -11.57
CA VAL A 165 -2.96 -17.53 -11.52
C VAL A 165 -3.02 -16.55 -12.69
N TRP A 166 -1.94 -15.82 -12.94
CA TRP A 166 -1.91 -14.84 -14.02
C TRP A 166 -2.00 -15.46 -15.40
N ASN A 167 -1.36 -16.61 -15.62
CA ASN A 167 -1.39 -17.31 -16.91
C ASN A 167 -2.74 -18.00 -17.18
N ARG A 168 -3.38 -18.51 -16.12
CA ARG A 168 -4.61 -19.32 -16.23
C ARG A 168 -5.89 -18.55 -15.97
N ALA A 169 -5.81 -17.29 -15.55
CA ALA A 169 -7.03 -16.52 -15.22
C ALA A 169 -7.97 -16.31 -16.41
N GLY A 170 -7.44 -16.32 -17.64
CA GLY A 170 -8.24 -16.30 -18.88
C GLY A 170 -8.97 -17.60 -19.20
N ASP A 171 -8.56 -18.72 -18.60
CA ASP A 171 -9.21 -20.04 -18.82
C ASP A 171 -10.54 -20.15 -18.06
N PHE A 172 -10.79 -19.23 -17.11
CA PHE A 172 -12.00 -19.21 -16.29
C PHE A 172 -12.86 -18.00 -16.65
N GLU A 173 -14.17 -18.21 -16.79
CA GLU A 173 -15.14 -17.12 -16.94
C GLU A 173 -15.33 -16.36 -15.62
N LEU A 174 -14.28 -15.69 -15.16
CA LEU A 174 -14.32 -14.89 -13.94
C LEU A 174 -15.05 -13.57 -14.21
N SER A 175 -15.86 -13.12 -13.25
CA SER A 175 -16.38 -11.75 -13.32
C SER A 175 -15.23 -10.73 -13.33
N ALA A 176 -15.43 -9.57 -13.98
CA ALA A 176 -14.43 -8.52 -14.06
C ALA A 176 -13.85 -8.17 -12.66
N ALA A 177 -14.71 -8.07 -11.65
CA ALA A 177 -14.30 -7.76 -10.28
C ALA A 177 -13.35 -8.82 -9.69
N VAL A 178 -13.62 -10.12 -9.90
CA VAL A 178 -12.76 -11.20 -9.40
C VAL A 178 -11.45 -11.25 -10.18
N SER A 179 -11.53 -11.15 -11.52
CA SER A 179 -10.34 -11.11 -12.37
C SER A 179 -9.40 -9.97 -11.97
N MET A 180 -9.92 -8.76 -11.78
CA MET A 180 -9.16 -7.59 -11.33
C MET A 180 -8.57 -7.79 -9.93
N ALA A 181 -9.26 -8.51 -9.04
CA ALA A 181 -8.76 -8.75 -7.69
C ALA A 181 -7.57 -9.72 -7.64
N VAL A 182 -7.49 -10.69 -8.56
CA VAL A 182 -6.51 -11.77 -8.45
C VAL A 182 -5.32 -11.63 -9.39
N GLN A 183 -5.42 -10.86 -10.48
CA GLN A 183 -4.36 -10.74 -11.49
C GLN A 183 -4.18 -9.31 -12.02
N GLY A 184 -2.99 -9.00 -12.55
CA GLY A 184 -2.66 -7.69 -13.09
C GLY A 184 -2.76 -7.57 -14.63
N THR A 185 -2.91 -8.68 -15.36
CA THR A 185 -2.99 -8.66 -16.84
C THR A 185 -4.20 -7.90 -17.36
N THR A 186 -5.22 -7.71 -16.53
CA THR A 186 -6.48 -7.01 -16.84
C THR A 186 -6.44 -5.52 -16.47
N GLY A 187 -5.34 -5.00 -15.90
CA GLY A 187 -5.15 -3.58 -15.59
C GLY A 187 -5.05 -3.22 -14.11
N SER A 188 -5.17 -4.19 -13.19
CA SER A 188 -4.92 -3.94 -11.76
C SER A 188 -3.44 -3.71 -11.48
N VAL A 189 -3.13 -2.65 -10.74
CA VAL A 189 -1.75 -2.30 -10.37
C VAL A 189 -1.25 -3.14 -9.20
N TYR A 190 -2.13 -3.41 -8.22
CA TYR A 190 -1.81 -4.18 -7.00
C TYR A 190 -2.85 -5.27 -6.72
N PRO A 191 -3.00 -6.29 -7.60
CA PRO A 191 -3.91 -7.41 -7.34
C PRO A 191 -3.44 -8.22 -6.12
N LEU A 192 -4.32 -9.05 -5.55
CA LEU A 192 -4.01 -9.86 -4.37
C LEU A 192 -2.81 -10.80 -4.60
N PHE A 193 -2.66 -11.34 -5.80
CA PHE A 193 -1.51 -12.12 -6.22
C PHE A 193 -0.58 -11.26 -7.09
N PRO A 194 0.66 -11.00 -6.68
CA PRO A 194 1.40 -11.51 -5.50
C PRO A 194 1.32 -10.59 -4.26
N TYR A 195 0.65 -9.45 -4.32
CA TYR A 195 0.90 -8.33 -3.40
C TYR A 195 0.42 -8.57 -1.96
N SER A 196 -0.58 -9.43 -1.73
CA SER A 196 -1.00 -9.81 -0.37
C SER A 196 0.12 -10.47 0.45
N ALA A 197 1.08 -11.13 -0.21
CA ALA A 197 2.24 -11.75 0.46
C ALA A 197 3.06 -10.73 1.26
N PHE A 198 3.17 -9.48 0.79
CA PHE A 198 3.87 -8.42 1.52
C PHE A 198 3.17 -8.05 2.83
N LEU A 199 1.85 -8.00 2.82
CA LEU A 199 1.06 -7.74 4.04
C LEU A 199 1.19 -8.93 5.01
N PHE A 200 1.15 -10.15 4.53
CA PHE A 200 1.35 -11.34 5.34
C PHE A 200 2.76 -11.38 5.94
N ALA A 201 3.79 -11.01 5.16
CA ALA A 201 5.16 -10.88 5.65
C ALA A 201 5.30 -9.80 6.72
N GLY A 202 4.60 -8.67 6.59
CA GLY A 202 4.51 -7.65 7.63
C GLY A 202 3.87 -8.19 8.91
N GLY A 203 2.78 -8.95 8.79
CA GLY A 203 2.14 -9.63 9.92
C GLY A 203 3.08 -10.61 10.64
N LEU A 204 3.84 -11.40 9.87
CA LEU A 204 4.84 -12.33 10.43
C LEU A 204 5.99 -11.57 11.12
N ALA A 205 6.53 -10.53 10.48
CA ALA A 205 7.59 -9.70 11.04
C ALA A 205 7.15 -9.01 12.34
N SER A 206 5.87 -8.62 12.46
CA SER A 206 5.33 -8.03 13.68
C SER A 206 5.37 -9.00 14.86
N TYR A 207 5.14 -10.28 14.61
CA TYR A 207 5.20 -11.33 15.65
C TYR A 207 6.60 -11.46 16.23
N GLU A 208 7.60 -11.61 15.37
CA GLU A 208 9.00 -11.72 15.80
C GLU A 208 9.53 -10.42 16.43
N PHE A 209 9.07 -9.27 15.92
CA PHE A 209 9.38 -7.97 16.53
C PHE A 209 8.84 -7.87 17.97
N MET A 210 7.56 -8.16 18.19
CA MET A 210 6.96 -8.06 19.51
C MET A 210 7.57 -9.04 20.51
N LYS A 211 7.89 -10.26 20.07
CA LYS A 211 8.62 -11.25 20.87
C LYS A 211 9.99 -10.74 21.29
N SER A 212 10.72 -10.11 20.38
CA SER A 212 12.04 -9.55 20.63
C SER A 212 11.97 -8.30 21.50
N ALA A 213 11.00 -7.41 21.26
CA ALA A 213 10.79 -6.20 22.06
C ALA A 213 10.43 -6.54 23.52
N ASN A 214 9.56 -7.53 23.75
CA ASN A 214 9.22 -8.00 25.09
C ASN A 214 10.43 -8.61 25.83
N ALA A 215 11.43 -9.10 25.09
CA ALA A 215 12.67 -9.64 25.65
C ALA A 215 13.82 -8.60 25.72
N GLY A 216 13.60 -7.34 25.36
CA GLY A 216 14.63 -6.30 25.28
C GLY A 216 15.69 -6.56 24.20
N LYS A 217 15.35 -7.31 23.14
CA LYS A 217 16.27 -7.74 22.08
C LYS A 217 15.93 -7.13 20.71
N GLU A 218 15.42 -5.91 20.68
CA GLU A 218 15.01 -5.21 19.45
C GLU A 218 16.17 -5.09 18.44
N HIS A 219 17.37 -4.74 18.91
CA HIS A 219 18.57 -4.71 18.07
C HIS A 219 18.87 -6.04 17.37
N SER A 220 18.69 -7.15 18.08
CA SER A 220 18.91 -8.49 17.50
C SER A 220 17.89 -8.78 16.41
N PHE A 221 16.63 -8.42 16.62
CA PHE A 221 15.58 -8.55 15.60
C PHE A 221 15.92 -7.74 14.34
N ILE A 222 16.28 -6.46 14.51
CA ILE A 222 16.62 -5.60 13.35
C ILE A 222 17.83 -6.15 12.57
N ARG A 223 18.86 -6.64 13.28
CA ARG A 223 19.99 -7.31 12.62
C ARG A 223 19.57 -8.55 11.85
N GLN A 224 18.70 -9.39 12.44
CA GLN A 224 18.19 -10.60 11.77
C GLN A 224 17.33 -10.21 10.56
N LEU A 225 16.46 -9.19 10.69
CA LEU A 225 15.64 -8.70 9.61
C LEU A 225 16.47 -8.18 8.44
N THR A 226 17.49 -7.36 8.71
CA THR A 226 18.37 -6.83 7.66
C THR A 226 19.21 -7.93 7.01
N THR A 227 19.73 -8.90 7.80
CA THR A 227 20.43 -10.06 7.25
C THR A 227 19.49 -10.89 6.36
N ALA A 228 18.27 -11.17 6.82
CA ALA A 228 17.26 -11.85 6.00
C ALA A 228 16.94 -11.07 4.72
N GLY A 229 16.89 -9.72 4.80
CA GLY A 229 16.70 -8.87 3.65
C GLY A 229 17.79 -9.02 2.59
N ILE A 230 19.06 -9.01 2.99
CA ILE A 230 20.20 -9.26 2.09
C ILE A 230 20.10 -10.65 1.47
N LEU A 231 19.81 -11.68 2.28
CA LEU A 231 19.69 -13.05 1.80
C LEU A 231 18.55 -13.22 0.79
N LEU A 232 17.40 -12.58 1.01
CA LEU A 232 16.27 -12.62 0.07
C LEU A 232 16.61 -11.95 -1.27
N ILE A 233 17.34 -10.82 -1.25
CA ILE A 233 17.80 -10.16 -2.48
C ILE A 233 18.75 -11.06 -3.24
N LEU A 234 19.74 -11.62 -2.55
CA LEU A 234 20.73 -12.52 -3.17
C LEU A 234 20.06 -13.79 -3.72
N LEU A 235 19.15 -14.38 -2.96
CA LEU A 235 18.40 -15.58 -3.38
C LEU A 235 17.55 -15.29 -4.63
N GLY A 236 16.82 -14.19 -4.63
CA GLY A 236 16.03 -13.77 -5.79
C GLY A 236 16.90 -13.53 -7.02
N ALA A 237 18.04 -12.85 -6.85
CA ALA A 237 18.99 -12.61 -7.94
C ALA A 237 19.63 -13.91 -8.47
N VAL A 238 20.02 -14.83 -7.58
CA VAL A 238 20.57 -16.12 -7.99
C VAL A 238 19.54 -16.94 -8.78
N PHE A 239 18.31 -17.02 -8.29
CA PHE A 239 17.24 -17.74 -9.01
C PHE A 239 16.90 -17.12 -10.36
N GLU A 240 17.13 -15.84 -10.55
CA GLU A 240 16.93 -15.18 -11.85
C GLU A 240 18.03 -15.52 -12.85
N ILE A 241 19.28 -15.70 -12.37
CA ILE A 241 20.44 -16.01 -13.23
C ILE A 241 20.46 -17.51 -13.61
N VAL A 242 19.94 -18.40 -12.74
CA VAL A 242 19.90 -19.84 -13.01
C VAL A 242 18.88 -20.13 -14.11
N PRO A 243 19.27 -20.78 -15.22
CA PRO A 243 18.38 -21.03 -16.35
C PRO A 243 17.28 -22.09 -16.10
N ALA A 244 17.13 -22.56 -14.87
CA ALA A 244 16.08 -23.50 -14.46
C ALA A 244 14.84 -22.75 -14.00
N SER A 245 14.06 -22.19 -14.94
CA SER A 245 12.77 -21.60 -14.61
C SER A 245 11.74 -22.70 -14.29
N ILE A 246 11.11 -22.60 -13.12
CA ILE A 246 9.96 -23.45 -12.74
C ILE A 246 8.75 -23.14 -13.64
N TYR A 247 8.71 -21.93 -14.18
CA TYR A 247 7.61 -21.43 -15.03
C TYR A 247 8.18 -21.10 -16.42
N SER A 248 7.52 -21.60 -17.46
CA SER A 248 7.80 -21.24 -18.86
C SER A 248 7.18 -19.91 -19.27
N TYR A 249 6.46 -19.26 -18.36
CA TYR A 249 5.72 -18.03 -18.55
C TYR A 249 5.83 -17.15 -17.29
N GLY A 250 5.66 -15.86 -17.46
CA GLY A 250 5.66 -14.90 -16.36
C GLY A 250 6.29 -13.58 -16.76
N ASP A 251 5.89 -12.53 -16.10
CA ASP A 251 6.47 -11.20 -16.21
C ASP A 251 7.40 -10.99 -15.00
N PHE A 252 8.70 -10.77 -15.28
CA PHE A 252 9.70 -10.53 -14.24
C PHE A 252 9.25 -9.43 -13.26
N TRP A 253 8.76 -8.32 -13.80
CA TRP A 253 8.45 -7.13 -13.00
C TRP A 253 7.21 -7.27 -12.09
N HIS A 254 6.23 -8.10 -12.49
CA HIS A 254 4.92 -8.11 -11.85
C HIS A 254 4.53 -9.47 -11.25
N SER A 255 4.93 -10.59 -11.86
CA SER A 255 4.49 -11.91 -11.41
C SER A 255 5.63 -12.86 -10.99
N SER A 256 6.90 -12.50 -11.22
CA SER A 256 8.04 -13.34 -10.87
C SER A 256 8.21 -13.46 -9.34
N PRO A 257 8.21 -14.69 -8.78
CA PRO A 257 8.52 -14.91 -7.37
C PRO A 257 9.91 -14.41 -6.98
N ASN A 258 10.89 -14.50 -7.88
CA ASN A 258 12.27 -14.07 -7.67
C ASN A 258 12.33 -12.56 -7.40
N PHE A 259 11.66 -11.76 -8.24
CA PHE A 259 11.63 -10.32 -8.07
C PHE A 259 10.82 -9.91 -6.82
N MET A 260 9.76 -10.65 -6.49
CA MET A 260 9.00 -10.40 -5.25
C MET A 260 9.83 -10.66 -4.00
N LEU A 261 10.70 -11.69 -4.01
CA LEU A 261 11.68 -11.92 -2.93
C LEU A 261 12.66 -10.75 -2.82
N MET A 262 13.17 -10.24 -3.94
CA MET A 262 14.06 -9.08 -3.94
C MET A 262 13.36 -7.82 -3.37
N LYS A 263 12.13 -7.56 -3.77
CA LYS A 263 11.30 -6.46 -3.21
C LYS A 263 11.12 -6.62 -1.69
N LEU A 264 10.78 -7.83 -1.23
CA LEU A 264 10.62 -8.11 0.20
C LEU A 264 11.92 -7.87 0.97
N GLY A 265 13.05 -8.32 0.42
CA GLY A 265 14.37 -8.05 0.97
C GLY A 265 14.67 -6.56 1.06
N GLY A 266 14.38 -5.78 0.03
CA GLY A 266 14.51 -4.33 0.02
C GLY A 266 13.67 -3.65 1.12
N LEU A 267 12.44 -4.13 1.36
CA LEU A 267 11.59 -3.63 2.44
C LEU A 267 12.15 -3.92 3.83
N PHE A 268 12.78 -5.08 4.02
CA PHE A 268 13.45 -5.42 5.28
C PHE A 268 14.63 -4.49 5.53
N LEU A 269 15.43 -4.18 4.51
CA LEU A 269 16.53 -3.22 4.61
C LEU A 269 16.00 -1.81 4.90
N LEU A 270 14.94 -1.39 4.23
CA LEU A 270 14.32 -0.08 4.45
C LEU A 270 13.79 0.07 5.87
N MET A 271 13.18 -0.98 6.42
CA MET A 271 12.71 -0.99 7.80
C MET A 271 13.88 -0.92 8.80
N GLY A 272 14.94 -1.67 8.55
CA GLY A 272 16.18 -1.59 9.33
C GLY A 272 16.80 -0.20 9.28
N GLY A 273 16.84 0.43 8.10
CA GLY A 273 17.27 1.80 7.91
C GLY A 273 16.44 2.82 8.69
N GLY A 274 15.11 2.70 8.65
CA GLY A 274 14.20 3.53 9.43
C GLY A 274 14.43 3.43 10.94
N TRP A 275 14.68 2.21 11.42
CA TRP A 275 15.02 1.98 12.82
C TRP A 275 16.37 2.59 13.20
N LEU A 276 17.40 2.47 12.37
CA LEU A 276 18.70 3.09 12.57
C LEU A 276 18.62 4.61 12.59
N LEU A 277 17.83 5.21 11.71
CA LEU A 277 17.62 6.66 11.67
C LEU A 277 17.00 7.15 12.97
N GLU A 278 16.02 6.44 13.52
CA GLU A 278 15.43 6.79 14.81
C GLU A 278 16.45 6.74 15.96
N HIS A 279 17.23 5.66 16.04
CA HIS A 279 18.12 5.41 17.17
C HIS A 279 19.42 6.22 17.13
N ARG A 280 19.92 6.61 15.94
CA ARG A 280 21.14 7.42 15.81
C ARG A 280 20.92 8.91 15.99
N SER A 281 19.76 9.42 15.61
CA SER A 281 19.52 10.87 15.61
C SER A 281 19.02 11.45 16.92
N HIS A 282 18.90 10.65 18.00
CA HIS A 282 18.28 11.02 19.30
C HIS A 282 16.92 11.72 19.20
N ALA A 283 16.47 12.04 17.98
CA ALA A 283 15.13 12.55 17.67
C ALA A 283 14.79 12.19 16.21
N SER A 284 13.80 11.34 16.02
CA SER A 284 13.25 11.09 14.67
C SER A 284 12.89 12.43 14.02
N PRO A 285 13.20 12.63 12.73
CA PRO A 285 12.79 13.84 12.03
C PRO A 285 11.26 13.99 12.12
N ARG A 286 10.81 14.94 12.94
CA ARG A 286 9.38 15.09 13.27
C ARG A 286 8.49 15.20 12.03
N TRP A 287 9.00 15.77 10.94
CA TRP A 287 8.30 15.93 9.69
C TRP A 287 8.07 14.60 8.96
N ILE A 288 9.06 13.68 8.95
CA ILE A 288 8.90 12.33 8.37
C ILE A 288 7.87 11.52 9.17
N VAL A 289 7.98 11.57 10.51
CA VAL A 289 7.02 10.91 11.41
C VAL A 289 5.60 11.43 11.18
N LEU A 290 5.44 12.73 10.95
CA LEU A 290 4.12 13.32 10.65
C LEU A 290 3.55 12.78 9.34
N ILE A 291 4.33 12.80 8.26
CA ILE A 291 3.93 12.25 6.96
C ILE A 291 3.54 10.78 7.10
N GLY A 292 4.34 9.97 7.80
CA GLY A 292 4.05 8.56 8.03
C GLY A 292 2.79 8.33 8.87
N THR A 293 2.51 9.21 9.84
CA THR A 293 1.29 9.18 10.66
C THR A 293 0.05 9.49 9.84
N GLU A 294 0.14 10.47 8.95
CA GLU A 294 -0.95 10.93 8.09
C GLU A 294 -0.90 10.31 6.69
N SER A 295 -0.25 9.15 6.55
CA SER A 295 0.03 8.52 5.25
C SER A 295 -1.22 8.30 4.38
N LEU A 296 -2.36 7.93 4.95
CA LEU A 296 -3.61 7.79 4.19
C LEU A 296 -4.14 9.14 3.67
N PHE A 297 -4.07 10.20 4.51
CA PHE A 297 -4.45 11.54 4.08
C PHE A 297 -3.57 12.03 2.93
N VAL A 298 -2.26 11.88 3.07
CA VAL A 298 -1.30 12.24 2.02
C VAL A 298 -1.51 11.40 0.77
N TYR A 299 -1.77 10.09 0.92
CA TYR A 299 -2.06 9.18 -0.19
C TYR A 299 -3.28 9.63 -1.02
N VAL A 300 -4.40 9.90 -0.37
CA VAL A 300 -5.61 10.35 -1.07
C VAL A 300 -5.39 11.73 -1.71
N THR A 301 -4.84 12.66 -0.95
CA THR A 301 -4.66 14.05 -1.42
C THR A 301 -3.69 14.14 -2.59
N HIS A 302 -2.58 13.37 -2.60
CA HIS A 302 -1.64 13.42 -3.72
C HIS A 302 -2.25 12.87 -5.01
N LEU A 303 -3.05 11.79 -4.94
CA LEU A 303 -3.73 11.25 -6.13
C LEU A 303 -4.74 12.25 -6.69
N LEU A 304 -5.54 12.88 -5.84
CA LEU A 304 -6.50 13.89 -6.26
C LEU A 304 -5.83 15.09 -6.95
N ILE A 305 -4.72 15.56 -6.43
CA ILE A 305 -4.01 16.73 -7.01
C ILE A 305 -3.22 16.33 -8.26
N LEU A 306 -2.60 15.14 -8.27
CA LEU A 306 -1.74 14.72 -9.37
C LEU A 306 -2.54 14.17 -10.56
N TYR A 307 -3.47 13.25 -10.31
CA TYR A 307 -4.21 12.53 -11.36
C TYR A 307 -5.67 12.97 -11.50
N GLY A 308 -6.18 13.71 -10.52
CA GLY A 308 -7.59 14.09 -10.49
C GLY A 308 -8.52 12.96 -10.05
N SER A 309 -9.81 13.22 -10.16
CA SER A 309 -10.89 12.28 -9.89
C SER A 309 -12.19 12.83 -10.51
N VAL A 310 -13.31 12.13 -10.32
CA VAL A 310 -14.64 12.64 -10.71
C VAL A 310 -15.01 14.01 -10.12
N VAL A 311 -14.30 14.46 -9.08
CA VAL A 311 -14.52 15.77 -8.43
C VAL A 311 -13.72 16.89 -9.08
N ASN A 312 -12.57 16.58 -9.66
CA ASN A 312 -11.64 17.55 -10.27
C ASN A 312 -11.02 17.03 -11.58
N ALA A 313 -11.84 16.47 -12.44
CA ALA A 313 -11.41 15.80 -13.68
C ALA A 313 -10.62 16.68 -14.66
N GLU A 314 -10.81 18.01 -14.61
CA GLU A 314 -10.15 18.95 -15.53
C GLU A 314 -9.01 19.74 -14.88
N ILE A 315 -8.91 19.72 -13.53
CA ILE A 315 -7.95 20.56 -12.79
C ILE A 315 -7.08 19.67 -11.92
N HIS A 316 -6.03 19.12 -12.54
CA HIS A 316 -5.01 18.33 -11.86
C HIS A 316 -3.66 18.44 -12.58
N LEU A 317 -2.57 18.10 -11.92
CA LEU A 317 -1.22 18.32 -12.44
C LEU A 317 -0.94 17.53 -13.73
N SER A 318 -1.47 16.30 -13.83
CA SER A 318 -1.34 15.47 -15.04
C SER A 318 -2.04 16.14 -16.24
N ALA A 319 -3.24 16.70 -16.08
CA ALA A 319 -3.93 17.42 -17.16
C ALA A 319 -3.14 18.63 -17.67
N LEU A 320 -2.36 19.27 -16.79
CA LEU A 320 -1.60 20.46 -17.12
C LEU A 320 -0.21 20.14 -17.71
N TRP A 321 0.47 19.12 -17.19
CA TRP A 321 1.92 18.91 -17.43
C TRP A 321 2.32 17.47 -17.71
N SER A 322 1.40 16.53 -18.03
CA SER A 322 1.78 15.15 -18.36
C SER A 322 2.81 15.11 -19.47
N GLY A 323 3.92 14.42 -19.22
CA GLY A 323 4.98 14.21 -20.21
C GLY A 323 5.69 15.47 -20.73
N SER A 324 5.59 16.62 -20.02
CA SER A 324 6.07 17.91 -20.53
C SER A 324 7.28 18.49 -19.79
N LEU A 325 7.62 17.97 -18.60
CA LEU A 325 8.67 18.56 -17.77
C LEU A 325 10.03 17.90 -17.98
N GLY A 326 11.08 18.72 -18.04
CA GLY A 326 12.45 18.24 -17.93
C GLY A 326 12.78 17.78 -16.51
N LEU A 327 13.87 17.02 -16.34
CA LEU A 327 14.24 16.38 -15.06
C LEU A 327 14.31 17.38 -13.90
N ILE A 328 15.00 18.50 -14.07
CA ILE A 328 15.18 19.52 -13.00
C ILE A 328 13.83 20.10 -12.59
N SER A 329 12.98 20.44 -13.57
CA SER A 329 11.64 21.01 -13.31
C SER A 329 10.73 19.98 -12.61
N ALA A 330 10.77 18.70 -13.03
CA ALA A 330 10.00 17.64 -12.40
C ALA A 330 10.45 17.37 -10.96
N LEU A 331 11.76 17.35 -10.69
CA LEU A 331 12.30 17.23 -9.33
C LEU A 331 11.95 18.43 -8.46
N ALA A 332 12.07 19.65 -8.97
CA ALA A 332 11.70 20.87 -8.25
C ALA A 332 10.21 20.86 -7.88
N LEU A 333 9.35 20.46 -8.84
CA LEU A 333 7.92 20.32 -8.59
C LEU A 333 7.62 19.21 -7.59
N SER A 334 8.32 18.08 -7.63
CA SER A 334 8.18 17.00 -6.66
C SER A 334 8.48 17.47 -5.23
N VAL A 335 9.56 18.23 -5.04
CA VAL A 335 9.91 18.81 -3.74
C VAL A 335 8.84 19.82 -3.29
N PHE A 336 8.42 20.72 -4.17
CA PHE A 336 7.38 21.71 -3.87
C PHE A 336 6.05 21.05 -3.51
N PHE A 337 5.65 20.04 -4.28
CA PHE A 337 4.44 19.27 -4.03
C PHE A 337 4.51 18.52 -2.69
N THR A 338 5.66 17.92 -2.37
CA THR A 338 5.89 17.29 -1.06
C THR A 338 5.74 18.28 0.10
N ILE A 339 6.23 19.51 -0.05
CA ILE A 339 6.07 20.57 0.96
C ILE A 339 4.58 20.92 1.15
N ILE A 340 3.83 21.08 0.07
CA ILE A 340 2.38 21.36 0.15
C ILE A 340 1.65 20.24 0.86
N LEU A 341 1.93 18.97 0.50
CA LEU A 341 1.32 17.81 1.14
C LEU A 341 1.69 17.70 2.61
N TYR A 342 2.94 17.99 2.98
CA TYR A 342 3.37 18.07 4.37
C TYR A 342 2.62 19.14 5.16
N LEU A 343 2.49 20.35 4.62
CA LEU A 343 1.77 21.45 5.28
C LEU A 343 0.29 21.10 5.45
N SER A 344 -0.34 20.53 4.43
CA SER A 344 -1.73 20.05 4.49
C SER A 344 -1.91 18.95 5.56
N ALA A 345 -1.01 17.97 5.59
CA ALA A 345 -1.02 16.92 6.61
C ALA A 345 -0.80 17.48 8.02
N ARG A 346 0.05 18.50 8.16
CA ARG A 346 0.29 19.20 9.44
C ARG A 346 -0.98 19.93 9.91
N CYS A 347 -1.63 20.66 9.02
CA CYS A 347 -2.89 21.34 9.34
C CYS A 347 -3.97 20.33 9.77
N TRP A 348 -4.12 19.24 9.03
CA TRP A 348 -5.02 18.14 9.37
C TRP A 348 -4.72 17.50 10.72
N ASN A 349 -3.44 17.24 11.01
CA ASN A 349 -3.03 16.68 12.29
C ASN A 349 -3.31 17.62 13.45
N ILE A 350 -3.03 18.93 13.31
CA ILE A 350 -3.36 19.95 14.33
C ILE A 350 -4.87 19.97 14.58
N LEU A 351 -5.70 19.95 13.54
CA LEU A 351 -7.14 19.90 13.67
C LEU A 351 -7.62 18.66 14.45
N LYS A 352 -7.05 17.49 14.15
CA LYS A 352 -7.37 16.24 14.87
C LYS A 352 -6.96 16.25 16.33
N LEU A 353 -5.84 16.90 16.66
CA LEU A 353 -5.35 16.95 18.04
C LEU A 353 -6.10 17.97 18.89
N ASN A 354 -6.36 19.15 18.34
CA ASN A 354 -6.96 20.26 19.10
C ASN A 354 -8.49 20.29 19.04
N HIS A 355 -9.06 19.81 17.92
CA HIS A 355 -10.49 19.88 17.64
C HIS A 355 -11.04 18.56 17.08
N ARG A 356 -10.87 17.48 17.87
CA ARG A 356 -11.21 16.11 17.46
C ARG A 356 -12.65 15.97 16.94
N VAL A 357 -13.60 16.63 17.61
CA VAL A 357 -15.02 16.58 17.20
C VAL A 357 -15.19 17.22 15.83
N ILE A 358 -14.59 18.39 15.61
CA ILE A 358 -14.66 19.10 14.32
C ILE A 358 -14.04 18.23 13.22
N ALA A 359 -12.85 17.65 13.46
CA ALA A 359 -12.19 16.79 12.48
C ALA A 359 -13.07 15.57 12.10
N GLN A 360 -13.72 14.94 13.09
CA GLN A 360 -14.63 13.82 12.84
C GLN A 360 -15.88 14.28 12.10
N SER A 361 -16.47 15.44 12.46
CA SER A 361 -17.63 16.00 11.78
C SER A 361 -17.33 16.33 10.32
N VAL A 362 -16.19 16.97 10.04
CA VAL A 362 -15.73 17.26 8.66
C VAL A 362 -15.59 15.96 7.84
N MET A 363 -14.94 14.94 8.42
CA MET A 363 -14.80 13.65 7.73
C MET A 363 -16.15 13.00 7.43
N TRP A 364 -17.06 12.94 8.41
CA TRP A 364 -18.40 12.39 8.19
C TRP A 364 -19.23 13.22 7.22
N TRP A 365 -19.14 14.53 7.31
CA TRP A 365 -19.80 15.43 6.37
C TRP A 365 -19.34 15.19 4.92
N MET A 366 -18.03 15.08 4.70
CA MET A 366 -17.49 14.76 3.37
C MET A 366 -18.01 13.41 2.86
N ILE A 367 -18.01 12.37 3.70
CA ILE A 367 -18.51 11.03 3.32
C ILE A 367 -20.00 11.08 2.97
N VAL A 368 -20.81 11.77 3.79
CA VAL A 368 -22.25 11.86 3.59
C VAL A 368 -22.58 12.69 2.34
N VAL A 369 -21.94 13.85 2.18
CA VAL A 369 -22.17 14.71 1.01
C VAL A 369 -21.77 14.01 -0.27
N PHE A 370 -20.57 13.38 -0.29
CA PHE A 370 -20.12 12.61 -1.45
C PHE A 370 -21.08 11.44 -1.76
N GLY A 371 -21.51 10.71 -0.74
CA GLY A 371 -22.46 9.60 -0.90
C GLY A 371 -23.84 10.06 -1.38
N LEU A 372 -24.36 11.14 -0.82
CA LEU A 372 -25.64 11.73 -1.26
C LEU A 372 -25.53 12.21 -2.71
N GLU A 373 -24.50 12.98 -3.04
CA GLU A 373 -24.25 13.45 -4.41
C GLU A 373 -24.18 12.29 -5.39
N PHE A 374 -23.44 11.24 -5.05
CA PHE A 374 -23.33 10.04 -5.89
C PHE A 374 -24.68 9.34 -6.11
N LEU A 375 -25.51 9.24 -5.06
CA LEU A 375 -26.79 8.54 -5.12
C LEU A 375 -27.91 9.35 -5.77
N THR A 376 -27.91 10.70 -5.58
CA THR A 376 -29.04 11.58 -5.95
C THR A 376 -28.76 12.46 -7.16
N ARG A 377 -27.50 12.59 -7.59
CA ARG A 377 -27.16 13.43 -8.73
C ARG A 377 -27.90 12.94 -9.98
N PRO A 378 -28.71 13.82 -10.60
CA PRO A 378 -29.42 13.46 -11.81
C PRO A 378 -28.43 13.16 -12.95
N TYR A 379 -28.93 12.57 -13.98
CA TYR A 379 -28.22 12.17 -15.19
C TYR A 379 -27.43 13.32 -15.85
#